data_886bff93e5c2b34ecb9f84b0cef86413
#
_entry.id   886bff93e5c2b34ecb9f84b0cef86413
#
_cell.length_a   1.000
_cell.length_b   1.000
_cell.length_c   1.000
_cell.angle_alpha   90.00
_cell.angle_beta   90.00
_cell.angle_gamma   90.00
#
_symmetry.space_group_name_H-M   'P 1'
#
loop_
_entity.id
_entity.type
_entity.pdbx_description
1 polymer ?
#
loop_
_entity_poly.entity_id
_entity_poly.type
_entity_poly.pdbx_seq_one_letter_code
_entity_poly.pdbx_strand_id
1 'polypeptide(L)'
;QPFIPVNCGAIPSDLMESEFFGHIRGSFTSASSDKEGLFQAANGGTLFLDEIAELPLNMQVKLLRAIQEKAVRPVGAEQEIPVDVRILSASHKNLAQLVQDNQFRQDLYYRINVIDLAVPSLRDRAEDIPLLTRQLLQSLAEKAGLDQAPDISHDAIASLMDYNFPGNVRELENILERALALVDDNKIESSDLEFGRQLPQSSDSLENTVEQTAAATNPLDLEGQEKSAIMQALEKTRWNKTAAAKLLGHSLRQLRYRLHKFGIEYFLSHLRVTNAACPTFL
;
A
#
# COMPACT_ATOMS: atom_id res chain seq x y z
N GLN A 1 26.52 -10.34 -7.16
CA GLN A 1 26.74 -9.63 -5.89
C GLN A 1 25.39 -9.48 -5.19
N PRO A 2 25.31 -9.65 -3.87
CA PRO A 2 24.06 -9.55 -3.14
C PRO A 2 23.49 -8.12 -3.20
N PHE A 3 22.15 -8.01 -3.29
CA PHE A 3 21.42 -6.76 -3.15
C PHE A 3 20.38 -6.97 -2.04
N ILE A 4 20.58 -6.30 -0.90
CA ILE A 4 19.76 -6.48 0.29
C ILE A 4 18.92 -5.21 0.51
N PRO A 5 17.63 -5.22 0.17
CA PRO A 5 16.73 -4.12 0.48
C PRO A 5 16.20 -4.22 1.90
N VAL A 6 16.15 -3.10 2.58
CA VAL A 6 15.67 -2.98 3.97
C VAL A 6 14.81 -1.74 4.11
N ASN A 7 13.59 -1.88 4.61
CA ASN A 7 12.79 -0.74 5.02
C ASN A 7 13.03 -0.46 6.50
N CYS A 8 13.68 0.68 6.81
CA CYS A 8 14.04 1.07 8.18
C CYS A 8 12.80 1.31 9.06
N GLY A 9 11.70 1.80 8.49
CA GLY A 9 10.46 2.03 9.23
C GLY A 9 9.69 0.74 9.60
N ALA A 10 9.98 -0.38 8.92
CA ALA A 10 9.31 -1.64 9.18
C ALA A 10 9.95 -2.46 10.31
N ILE A 11 11.16 -2.12 10.76
CA ILE A 11 11.86 -2.86 11.81
C ILE A 11 11.56 -2.22 13.17
N PRO A 12 11.05 -2.99 14.16
CA PRO A 12 10.90 -2.50 15.53
C PRO A 12 12.23 -1.98 16.10
N SER A 13 12.19 -0.86 16.82
CA SER A 13 13.39 -0.16 17.29
C SER A 13 14.29 -1.02 18.22
N ASP A 14 13.70 -1.90 18.98
CA ASP A 14 14.37 -2.85 19.90
C ASP A 14 15.08 -4.01 19.18
N LEU A 15 14.63 -4.37 17.97
CA LEU A 15 15.23 -5.41 17.14
C LEU A 15 16.22 -4.86 16.12
N MET A 16 16.16 -3.57 15.85
CA MET A 16 16.88 -2.93 14.73
C MET A 16 18.39 -3.16 14.79
N GLU A 17 18.99 -3.08 15.97
CA GLU A 17 20.43 -3.33 16.15
C GLU A 17 20.82 -4.76 15.79
N SER A 18 20.05 -5.73 16.27
CA SER A 18 20.25 -7.15 15.99
C SER A 18 20.02 -7.48 14.50
N GLU A 19 19.04 -6.84 13.85
CA GLU A 19 18.80 -7.03 12.43
C GLU A 19 19.95 -6.47 11.58
N PHE A 20 20.42 -5.26 11.88
CA PHE A 20 21.48 -4.62 11.08
C PHE A 20 22.84 -5.27 11.26
N PHE A 21 23.23 -5.53 12.52
CA PHE A 21 24.62 -5.92 12.86
C PHE A 21 24.78 -7.37 13.26
N GLY A 22 23.65 -8.08 13.47
CA GLY A 22 23.66 -9.45 13.98
C GLY A 22 23.79 -9.52 15.51
N HIS A 23 23.74 -10.73 16.05
CA HIS A 23 23.95 -10.99 17.47
C HIS A 23 24.53 -12.37 17.69
N ILE A 24 25.23 -12.56 18.82
CA ILE A 24 25.66 -13.86 19.31
C ILE A 24 24.64 -14.43 20.30
N ARG A 25 24.61 -15.74 20.41
CA ARG A 25 23.76 -16.46 21.35
C ARG A 25 23.94 -15.93 22.76
N GLY A 26 22.84 -15.69 23.47
CA GLY A 26 22.85 -15.25 24.86
C GLY A 26 23.10 -13.74 25.06
N SER A 27 23.21 -12.95 24.01
CA SER A 27 23.41 -11.50 24.11
C SER A 27 22.23 -10.74 24.70
N PHE A 28 21.01 -11.31 24.60
CA PHE A 28 19.79 -10.83 25.25
C PHE A 28 18.84 -12.02 25.51
N THR A 29 17.76 -11.79 26.24
CA THR A 29 16.89 -12.87 26.78
C THR A 29 16.30 -13.80 25.73
N SER A 30 16.05 -13.30 24.50
CA SER A 30 15.50 -14.09 23.38
C SER A 30 16.54 -14.55 22.36
N ALA A 31 17.85 -14.29 22.57
CA ALA A 31 18.93 -14.69 21.68
C ALA A 31 19.27 -16.18 21.86
N SER A 32 18.47 -17.06 21.23
CA SER A 32 18.64 -18.53 21.32
C SER A 32 19.76 -19.10 20.44
N SER A 33 20.13 -18.38 19.38
CA SER A 33 21.17 -18.77 18.41
C SER A 33 21.93 -17.53 17.93
N ASP A 34 23.06 -17.73 17.26
CA ASP A 34 23.74 -16.66 16.55
C ASP A 34 22.90 -16.23 15.34
N LYS A 35 22.90 -14.93 15.04
CA LYS A 35 22.22 -14.36 13.88
C LYS A 35 23.16 -13.44 13.11
N GLU A 36 23.28 -13.71 11.81
CA GLU A 36 23.97 -12.83 10.87
C GLU A 36 23.17 -11.55 10.62
N GLY A 37 23.85 -10.39 10.62
CA GLY A 37 23.23 -9.10 10.36
C GLY A 37 23.16 -8.76 8.89
N LEU A 38 22.29 -7.78 8.55
CA LEU A 38 22.09 -7.31 7.18
C LEU A 38 23.36 -6.79 6.51
N PHE A 39 24.27 -6.16 7.27
CA PHE A 39 25.57 -5.73 6.75
C PHE A 39 26.45 -6.91 6.32
N GLN A 40 26.45 -7.98 7.08
CA GLN A 40 27.19 -9.20 6.74
C GLN A 40 26.57 -9.87 5.52
N ALA A 41 25.25 -10.01 5.49
CA ALA A 41 24.52 -10.56 4.37
C ALA A 41 24.72 -9.75 3.05
N ALA A 42 24.97 -8.43 3.16
CA ALA A 42 25.23 -7.53 2.03
C ALA A 42 26.73 -7.48 1.64
N ASN A 43 27.61 -8.22 2.34
CA ASN A 43 29.05 -8.13 2.10
C ASN A 43 29.44 -8.45 0.65
N GLY A 44 30.28 -7.62 0.07
CA GLY A 44 30.67 -7.67 -1.36
C GLY A 44 29.56 -7.19 -2.30
N GLY A 45 28.46 -6.62 -1.80
CA GLY A 45 27.29 -6.19 -2.56
C GLY A 45 26.76 -4.83 -2.17
N THR A 46 25.43 -4.70 -2.15
CA THR A 46 24.72 -3.45 -1.91
C THR A 46 23.67 -3.63 -0.82
N LEU A 47 23.66 -2.73 0.17
CA LEU A 47 22.60 -2.58 1.16
C LEU A 47 21.77 -1.35 0.79
N PHE A 48 20.49 -1.55 0.48
CA PHE A 48 19.54 -0.48 0.18
C PHE A 48 18.69 -0.18 1.41
N LEU A 49 18.84 1.02 1.96
CA LEU A 49 18.15 1.51 3.15
C LEU A 49 16.98 2.40 2.73
N ASP A 50 15.79 1.83 2.65
CA ASP A 50 14.57 2.59 2.41
C ASP A 50 14.09 3.24 3.70
N GLU A 51 13.55 4.45 3.60
CA GLU A 51 13.09 5.27 4.73
C GLU A 51 14.18 5.48 5.81
N ILE A 52 15.41 5.82 5.39
CA ILE A 52 16.55 6.02 6.30
C ILE A 52 16.28 7.09 7.37
N ALA A 53 15.39 8.04 7.10
CA ALA A 53 14.96 9.06 8.04
C ALA A 53 14.25 8.51 9.29
N GLU A 54 13.74 7.27 9.24
CA GLU A 54 13.06 6.63 10.37
C GLU A 54 14.04 5.99 11.38
N LEU A 55 15.35 5.97 11.07
CA LEU A 55 16.36 5.43 11.99
C LEU A 55 16.46 6.26 13.27
N PRO A 56 16.35 5.65 14.47
CA PRO A 56 16.62 6.34 15.74
C PRO A 56 18.06 6.87 15.82
N LEU A 57 18.28 7.95 16.55
CA LEU A 57 19.59 8.61 16.65
C LEU A 57 20.71 7.67 17.12
N ASN A 58 20.43 6.73 18.03
CA ASN A 58 21.40 5.72 18.48
C ASN A 58 21.82 4.77 17.34
N MET A 59 20.88 4.41 16.45
CA MET A 59 21.17 3.59 15.28
C MET A 59 21.94 4.35 14.21
N GLN A 60 21.67 5.64 14.05
CA GLN A 60 22.42 6.52 13.13
C GLN A 60 23.93 6.56 13.53
N VAL A 61 24.25 6.57 14.83
CA VAL A 61 25.65 6.49 15.30
C VAL A 61 26.32 5.18 14.88
N LYS A 62 25.63 4.05 15.07
CA LYS A 62 26.16 2.73 14.72
C LYS A 62 26.30 2.54 13.22
N LEU A 63 25.32 3.04 12.45
CA LEU A 63 25.37 3.05 10.99
C LEU A 63 26.57 3.87 10.48
N LEU A 64 26.79 5.05 11.04
CA LEU A 64 27.95 5.88 10.69
C LEU A 64 29.27 5.14 10.89
N ARG A 65 29.43 4.49 12.06
CA ARG A 65 30.63 3.68 12.35
C ARG A 65 30.82 2.54 11.34
N ALA A 66 29.78 1.79 11.07
CA ALA A 66 29.84 0.69 10.10
C ALA A 66 30.28 1.16 8.70
N ILE A 67 29.82 2.34 8.26
CA ILE A 67 30.21 2.94 6.97
C ILE A 67 31.66 3.47 6.99
N GLN A 68 32.10 4.04 8.11
CA GLN A 68 33.44 4.64 8.22
C GLN A 68 34.54 3.59 8.41
N GLU A 69 34.30 2.64 9.31
CA GLU A 69 35.28 1.63 9.73
C GLU A 69 35.26 0.40 8.80
N LYS A 70 34.26 0.30 7.93
CA LYS A 70 34.00 -0.87 7.09
C LYS A 70 34.01 -2.18 7.89
N ALA A 71 33.46 -2.10 9.08
CA ALA A 71 33.34 -3.23 10.01
C ALA A 71 32.06 -3.11 10.84
N VAL A 72 31.54 -4.23 11.27
CA VAL A 72 30.38 -4.31 12.13
C VAL A 72 30.67 -5.17 13.36
N ARG A 73 30.05 -4.81 14.49
CA ARG A 73 30.15 -5.61 15.72
C ARG A 73 28.78 -6.18 16.06
N PRO A 74 28.61 -7.52 15.99
CA PRO A 74 27.37 -8.15 16.43
C PRO A 74 27.08 -7.88 17.91
N VAL A 75 25.80 -7.81 18.27
CA VAL A 75 25.39 -7.59 19.66
C VAL A 75 25.92 -8.70 20.55
N GLY A 76 26.64 -8.34 21.63
CA GLY A 76 27.30 -9.26 22.55
C GLY A 76 28.67 -9.73 22.09
N ALA A 77 29.12 -9.48 20.88
CA ALA A 77 30.44 -9.84 20.40
C ALA A 77 31.51 -8.82 20.81
N GLU A 78 32.74 -9.31 21.08
CA GLU A 78 33.91 -8.47 21.35
C GLU A 78 34.65 -8.07 20.07
N GLN A 79 34.57 -8.92 19.04
CA GLN A 79 35.31 -8.76 17.80
C GLN A 79 34.45 -8.06 16.74
N GLU A 80 35.10 -7.25 15.92
CA GLU A 80 34.52 -6.62 14.73
C GLU A 80 34.74 -7.51 13.52
N ILE A 81 33.74 -7.53 12.63
CA ILE A 81 33.73 -8.30 11.40
C ILE A 81 33.86 -7.31 10.26
N PRO A 82 34.94 -7.40 9.41
CA PRO A 82 35.08 -6.52 8.28
C PRO A 82 34.00 -6.77 7.23
N VAL A 83 33.45 -5.68 6.66
CA VAL A 83 32.42 -5.73 5.64
C VAL A 83 32.73 -4.70 4.53
N ASP A 84 32.57 -5.07 3.29
CA ASP A 84 32.66 -4.15 2.14
C ASP A 84 31.31 -4.07 1.45
N VAL A 85 30.54 -3.03 1.80
CA VAL A 85 29.14 -2.87 1.40
C VAL A 85 28.95 -1.50 0.74
N ARG A 86 28.36 -1.49 -0.43
CA ARG A 86 27.86 -0.27 -1.07
C ARG A 86 26.53 0.10 -0.42
N ILE A 87 26.41 1.35 0.08
CA ILE A 87 25.17 1.86 0.66
C ILE A 87 24.41 2.65 -0.39
N LEU A 88 23.11 2.34 -0.53
CA LEU A 88 22.11 3.19 -1.17
C LEU A 88 21.06 3.53 -0.12
N SER A 89 20.60 4.77 -0.09
CA SER A 89 19.58 5.19 0.85
C SER A 89 18.47 5.96 0.15
N ALA A 90 17.23 5.79 0.61
CA ALA A 90 16.08 6.53 0.16
C ALA A 90 15.33 7.14 1.34
N SER A 91 14.68 8.28 1.13
CA SER A 91 13.83 8.94 2.09
C SER A 91 12.79 9.78 1.36
N HIS A 92 11.56 9.78 1.88
CA HIS A 92 10.53 10.73 1.46
C HIS A 92 10.63 12.06 2.25
N LYS A 93 11.37 12.08 3.37
CA LYS A 93 11.58 13.27 4.21
C LYS A 93 12.82 14.04 3.74
N ASN A 94 12.81 15.35 3.91
CA ASN A 94 13.97 16.19 3.67
C ASN A 94 14.99 16.01 4.80
N LEU A 95 16.07 15.25 4.53
CA LEU A 95 17.11 14.96 5.52
C LEU A 95 17.83 16.23 6.01
N ALA A 96 18.01 17.25 5.16
CA ALA A 96 18.64 18.50 5.57
C ALA A 96 17.79 19.25 6.61
N GLN A 97 16.47 19.22 6.48
CA GLN A 97 15.56 19.75 7.48
C GLN A 97 15.64 18.97 8.80
N LEU A 98 15.65 17.63 8.72
CA LEU A 98 15.78 16.78 9.92
C LEU A 98 17.10 16.99 10.66
N VAL A 99 18.17 17.37 9.95
CA VAL A 99 19.45 17.77 10.59
C VAL A 99 19.28 19.05 11.40
N GLN A 100 18.57 20.05 10.85
CA GLN A 100 18.28 21.31 11.56
C GLN A 100 17.42 21.07 12.80
N ASP A 101 16.47 20.14 12.71
CA ASP A 101 15.55 19.76 13.78
C ASP A 101 16.18 18.77 14.79
N ASN A 102 17.48 18.45 14.67
CA ASN A 102 18.21 17.47 15.48
C ASN A 102 17.60 16.05 15.49
N GLN A 103 16.83 15.70 14.48
CA GLN A 103 16.25 14.36 14.29
C GLN A 103 17.14 13.46 13.42
N PHE A 104 18.09 14.05 12.69
CA PHE A 104 19.09 13.35 11.91
C PHE A 104 20.48 13.91 12.18
N ARG A 105 21.49 13.05 12.31
CA ARG A 105 22.85 13.47 12.60
C ARG A 105 23.52 14.07 11.37
N GLN A 106 24.15 15.22 11.56
CA GLN A 106 24.85 15.94 10.51
C GLN A 106 26.03 15.14 9.92
N ASP A 107 26.78 14.41 10.79
CA ASP A 107 27.92 13.60 10.36
C ASP A 107 27.50 12.42 9.46
N LEU A 108 26.40 11.75 9.79
CA LEU A 108 25.84 10.71 8.96
C LEU A 108 25.30 11.28 7.64
N TYR A 109 24.59 12.41 7.68
CA TYR A 109 24.08 13.08 6.48
C TYR A 109 25.19 13.32 5.45
N TYR A 110 26.29 13.94 5.83
CA TYR A 110 27.40 14.17 4.90
C TYR A 110 28.11 12.88 4.45
N ARG A 111 28.00 11.81 5.17
CA ARG A 111 28.63 10.53 4.80
C ARG A 111 27.82 9.76 3.77
N ILE A 112 26.47 9.83 3.82
CA ILE A 112 25.58 9.12 2.89
C ILE A 112 25.19 10.00 1.69
N ASN A 113 25.07 11.30 1.86
CA ASN A 113 24.66 12.25 0.80
C ASN A 113 25.85 12.69 -0.06
N VAL A 114 26.49 11.74 -0.76
CA VAL A 114 27.58 12.01 -1.71
C VAL A 114 27.01 12.29 -3.10
N ILE A 115 25.99 11.56 -3.51
CA ILE A 115 25.27 11.74 -4.78
C ILE A 115 23.79 11.75 -4.45
N ASP A 116 23.11 12.86 -4.73
CA ASP A 116 21.69 13.00 -4.56
C ASP A 116 20.97 12.75 -5.89
N LEU A 117 19.96 11.86 -5.87
CA LEU A 117 19.11 11.51 -7.00
C LEU A 117 17.68 11.90 -6.70
N ALA A 118 17.27 13.06 -7.18
CA ALA A 118 15.87 13.48 -7.07
C ALA A 118 14.98 12.66 -8.02
N VAL A 119 14.08 11.87 -7.46
CA VAL A 119 13.08 11.11 -8.23
C VAL A 119 11.83 11.99 -8.40
N PRO A 120 11.47 12.39 -9.65
CA PRO A 120 10.30 13.23 -9.87
C PRO A 120 9.02 12.50 -9.49
N SER A 121 8.03 13.24 -8.99
CA SER A 121 6.70 12.70 -8.71
C SER A 121 5.96 12.38 -10.01
N LEU A 122 4.90 11.56 -9.94
CA LEU A 122 4.16 11.18 -11.14
C LEU A 122 3.49 12.37 -11.83
N ARG A 123 3.03 13.36 -11.06
CA ARG A 123 2.48 14.63 -11.59
C ARG A 123 3.48 15.46 -12.39
N ASP A 124 4.79 15.33 -12.06
CA ASP A 124 5.87 16.07 -12.75
C ASP A 124 6.30 15.37 -14.04
N ARG A 125 5.76 14.18 -14.32
CA ARG A 125 5.97 13.36 -15.53
C ARG A 125 4.67 12.75 -16.04
N ALA A 126 3.61 13.58 -16.12
CA ALA A 126 2.29 13.13 -16.55
C ALA A 126 2.29 12.47 -17.95
N GLU A 127 3.26 12.80 -18.80
CA GLU A 127 3.46 12.19 -20.12
C GLU A 127 3.79 10.69 -20.06
N ASP A 128 4.31 10.19 -18.93
CA ASP A 128 4.60 8.76 -18.73
C ASP A 128 3.34 7.97 -18.33
N ILE A 129 2.28 8.62 -17.87
CA ILE A 129 1.07 7.97 -17.36
C ILE A 129 0.46 6.99 -18.36
N PRO A 130 0.30 7.31 -19.66
CA PRO A 130 -0.30 6.39 -20.62
C PRO A 130 0.53 5.10 -20.78
N LEU A 131 1.86 5.20 -20.77
CA LEU A 131 2.75 4.05 -20.87
C LEU A 131 2.70 3.20 -19.60
N LEU A 132 2.84 3.84 -18.44
CA LEU A 132 2.76 3.18 -17.13
C LEU A 132 1.42 2.48 -16.93
N THR A 133 0.31 3.12 -17.31
CA THR A 133 -1.04 2.54 -17.23
C THR A 133 -1.13 1.23 -18.02
N ARG A 134 -0.63 1.18 -19.25
CA ARG A 134 -0.65 -0.04 -20.06
C ARG A 134 0.20 -1.16 -19.43
N GLN A 135 1.40 -0.82 -18.96
CA GLN A 135 2.29 -1.80 -18.31
C GLN A 135 1.68 -2.35 -17.01
N LEU A 136 1.10 -1.48 -16.20
CA LEU A 136 0.45 -1.89 -14.95
C LEU A 136 -0.78 -2.75 -15.22
N LEU A 137 -1.64 -2.38 -16.19
CA LEU A 137 -2.81 -3.19 -16.56
C LEU A 137 -2.40 -4.57 -17.06
N GLN A 138 -1.34 -4.67 -17.85
CA GLN A 138 -0.82 -5.96 -18.31
C GLN A 138 -0.35 -6.82 -17.12
N SER A 139 0.46 -6.24 -16.22
CA SER A 139 0.94 -6.95 -15.03
C SER A 139 -0.20 -7.37 -14.08
N LEU A 140 -1.21 -6.51 -13.90
CA LEU A 140 -2.38 -6.81 -13.08
C LEU A 140 -3.26 -7.90 -13.72
N ALA A 141 -3.45 -7.88 -15.04
CA ALA A 141 -4.17 -8.91 -15.77
C ALA A 141 -3.49 -10.28 -15.66
N GLU A 142 -2.17 -10.33 -15.81
CA GLU A 142 -1.36 -11.55 -15.61
C GLU A 142 -1.50 -12.10 -14.18
N LYS A 143 -1.42 -11.23 -13.16
CA LYS A 143 -1.62 -11.60 -11.75
C LYS A 143 -3.05 -12.12 -11.48
N ALA A 144 -4.05 -11.58 -12.18
CA ALA A 144 -5.44 -11.98 -12.08
C ALA A 144 -5.78 -13.24 -12.90
N GLY A 145 -4.84 -13.79 -13.67
CA GLY A 145 -5.05 -14.95 -14.53
C GLY A 145 -5.92 -14.67 -15.76
N LEU A 146 -5.95 -13.42 -16.22
CA LEU A 146 -6.66 -13.03 -17.44
C LEU A 146 -5.79 -13.26 -18.68
N ASP A 147 -6.37 -13.78 -19.75
CA ASP A 147 -5.66 -14.04 -21.01
C ASP A 147 -5.16 -12.75 -21.69
N GLN A 148 -5.88 -11.65 -21.49
CA GLN A 148 -5.55 -10.34 -22.04
C GLN A 148 -5.89 -9.22 -21.05
N ALA A 149 -5.04 -8.18 -21.04
CA ALA A 149 -5.35 -6.96 -20.31
C ALA A 149 -6.52 -6.22 -20.98
N PRO A 150 -7.44 -5.61 -20.22
CA PRO A 150 -8.49 -4.80 -20.79
C PRO A 150 -7.92 -3.56 -21.48
N ASP A 151 -8.59 -3.14 -22.54
CA ASP A 151 -8.32 -1.86 -23.18
C ASP A 151 -8.74 -0.70 -22.26
N ILE A 152 -8.07 0.43 -22.38
CA ILE A 152 -8.44 1.66 -21.68
C ILE A 152 -8.86 2.74 -22.68
N SER A 153 -9.97 3.43 -22.41
CA SER A 153 -10.47 4.48 -23.28
C SER A 153 -9.58 5.72 -23.26
N HIS A 154 -9.62 6.50 -24.32
CA HIS A 154 -8.87 7.75 -24.41
C HIS A 154 -9.29 8.75 -23.31
N ASP A 155 -10.59 8.82 -23.02
CA ASP A 155 -11.14 9.70 -21.96
C ASP A 155 -10.69 9.26 -20.58
N ALA A 156 -10.52 7.95 -20.32
CA ALA A 156 -9.97 7.44 -19.09
C ALA A 156 -8.49 7.81 -18.93
N ILE A 157 -7.70 7.71 -20.00
CA ILE A 157 -6.29 8.17 -19.99
C ILE A 157 -6.21 9.67 -19.74
N ALA A 158 -7.05 10.48 -20.38
CA ALA A 158 -7.09 11.94 -20.15
C ALA A 158 -7.41 12.26 -18.69
N SER A 159 -8.39 11.57 -18.09
CA SER A 159 -8.75 11.73 -16.68
C SER A 159 -7.61 11.33 -15.71
N LEU A 160 -6.82 10.30 -16.07
CA LEU A 160 -5.62 9.93 -15.29
C LEU A 160 -4.53 11.00 -15.40
N MET A 161 -4.33 11.59 -16.59
CA MET A 161 -3.31 12.63 -16.77
C MET A 161 -3.63 13.94 -16.03
N ASP A 162 -4.89 14.25 -15.82
CA ASP A 162 -5.36 15.44 -15.09
C ASP A 162 -5.29 15.26 -13.56
N TYR A 163 -5.10 14.02 -13.07
CA TYR A 163 -5.09 13.74 -11.63
C TYR A 163 -3.70 13.92 -11.02
N ASN A 164 -3.61 14.47 -9.80
CA ASN A 164 -2.35 14.84 -9.15
C ASN A 164 -1.55 13.68 -8.53
N PHE A 165 -2.12 12.50 -8.38
CA PHE A 165 -1.49 11.31 -7.79
C PHE A 165 -0.66 11.56 -6.53
N PRO A 166 -1.25 11.95 -5.38
CA PRO A 166 -0.50 12.11 -4.12
C PRO A 166 0.23 10.82 -3.70
N GLY A 167 -0.32 9.65 -4.00
CA GLY A 167 0.30 8.35 -3.79
C GLY A 167 1.16 7.84 -4.95
N ASN A 168 1.41 8.69 -5.96
CA ASN A 168 2.24 8.39 -7.13
C ASN A 168 1.84 7.07 -7.86
N VAL A 169 2.82 6.27 -8.27
CA VAL A 169 2.60 5.03 -9.02
C VAL A 169 1.80 4.00 -8.22
N ARG A 170 1.96 3.95 -6.89
CA ARG A 170 1.17 3.05 -6.03
C ARG A 170 -0.32 3.39 -6.07
N GLU A 171 -0.65 4.67 -6.10
CA GLU A 171 -2.05 5.09 -6.22
C GLU A 171 -2.61 4.80 -7.62
N LEU A 172 -1.83 5.04 -8.66
CA LEU A 172 -2.21 4.66 -10.02
C LEU A 172 -2.47 3.13 -10.12
N GLU A 173 -1.58 2.29 -9.58
CA GLU A 173 -1.77 0.83 -9.53
C GLU A 173 -3.07 0.46 -8.80
N ASN A 174 -3.34 1.04 -7.63
CA ASN A 174 -4.56 0.79 -6.87
C ASN A 174 -5.85 1.22 -7.60
N ILE A 175 -5.80 2.34 -8.35
CA ILE A 175 -6.94 2.80 -9.16
C ILE A 175 -7.20 1.80 -10.29
N LEU A 176 -6.14 1.36 -10.98
CA LEU A 176 -6.25 0.41 -12.09
C LEU A 176 -6.67 -0.99 -11.62
N GLU A 177 -6.18 -1.45 -10.47
CA GLU A 177 -6.60 -2.74 -9.88
C GLU A 177 -8.09 -2.74 -9.56
N ARG A 178 -8.61 -1.64 -8.98
CA ARG A 178 -10.05 -1.49 -8.74
C ARG A 178 -10.84 -1.44 -10.04
N ALA A 179 -10.37 -0.68 -11.03
CA ALA A 179 -11.01 -0.61 -12.33
C ALA A 179 -11.07 -1.99 -13.01
N LEU A 180 -9.95 -2.75 -12.95
CA LEU A 180 -9.88 -4.12 -13.49
C LEU A 180 -10.89 -5.07 -12.82
N ALA A 181 -11.05 -4.98 -11.50
CA ALA A 181 -11.99 -5.82 -10.76
C ALA A 181 -13.47 -5.50 -11.07
N LEU A 182 -13.75 -4.31 -11.59
CA LEU A 182 -15.11 -3.82 -11.89
C LEU A 182 -15.47 -3.87 -13.38
N VAL A 183 -14.48 -4.12 -14.26
CA VAL A 183 -14.69 -4.09 -15.71
C VAL A 183 -15.52 -5.30 -16.19
N ASP A 184 -16.59 -5.04 -16.95
CA ASP A 184 -17.45 -6.09 -17.50
C ASP A 184 -17.16 -6.38 -18.99
N ASP A 185 -16.74 -5.36 -19.78
CA ASP A 185 -16.67 -5.40 -21.25
C ASP A 185 -15.23 -5.37 -21.81
N ASN A 186 -14.25 -5.82 -21.02
CA ASN A 186 -12.82 -5.79 -21.38
C ASN A 186 -12.29 -4.40 -21.79
N LYS A 187 -13.00 -3.31 -21.39
CA LYS A 187 -12.62 -1.93 -21.67
C LYS A 187 -12.87 -1.04 -20.46
N ILE A 188 -11.84 -0.38 -19.97
CA ILE A 188 -11.91 0.57 -18.85
C ILE A 188 -12.32 1.95 -19.39
N GLU A 189 -13.40 2.50 -18.86
CA GLU A 189 -13.87 3.85 -19.15
C GLU A 189 -13.55 4.82 -18.01
N SER A 190 -13.69 6.14 -18.25
CA SER A 190 -13.44 7.15 -17.22
C SER A 190 -14.35 6.99 -16.00
N SER A 191 -15.56 6.46 -16.18
CA SER A 191 -16.50 6.14 -15.10
C SER A 191 -16.04 5.02 -14.17
N ASP A 192 -15.06 4.23 -14.59
CA ASP A 192 -14.53 3.08 -13.85
C ASP A 192 -13.34 3.47 -12.96
N LEU A 193 -12.83 4.67 -13.19
CA LEU A 193 -11.71 5.22 -12.43
C LEU A 193 -12.26 5.93 -11.18
N GLU A 194 -12.10 5.31 -10.04
CA GLU A 194 -12.37 5.96 -8.76
C GLU A 194 -11.13 6.73 -8.30
N PHE A 195 -11.07 8.03 -8.57
CA PHE A 195 -10.05 8.93 -8.04
C PHE A 195 -10.32 9.20 -6.57
N GLY A 196 -9.38 8.83 -5.74
CA GLY A 196 -9.24 9.15 -4.34
C GLY A 196 -10.50 9.47 -3.53
N ARG A 197 -10.97 8.52 -2.73
CA ARG A 197 -11.39 8.90 -1.37
C ARG A 197 -10.11 9.33 -0.67
N GLN A 198 -9.84 10.64 -0.68
CA GLN A 198 -8.87 11.22 0.23
C GLN A 198 -9.20 10.67 1.61
N LEU A 199 -8.24 9.93 2.20
CA LEU A 199 -8.25 9.74 3.63
C LEU A 199 -8.41 11.15 4.22
N PRO A 200 -9.36 11.39 5.14
CA PRO A 200 -9.48 12.70 5.75
C PRO A 200 -8.11 13.02 6.33
N GLN A 201 -7.45 14.01 5.72
CA GLN A 201 -6.30 14.62 6.35
C GLN A 201 -6.82 15.16 7.67
N SER A 202 -6.33 14.59 8.75
CA SER A 202 -6.47 15.16 10.08
C SER A 202 -5.70 16.49 10.09
N SER A 203 -6.33 17.52 9.51
CA SER A 203 -5.93 18.89 9.75
C SER A 203 -6.51 19.27 11.12
N ASP A 204 -5.61 19.48 12.07
CA ASP A 204 -5.87 20.25 13.27
C ASP A 204 -6.62 21.55 12.92
N SER A 205 -7.89 21.54 13.21
CA SER A 205 -8.70 22.74 13.43
C SER A 205 -10.00 22.30 14.09
N LEU A 206 -9.90 21.85 15.33
CA LEU A 206 -10.99 21.83 16.28
C LEU A 206 -10.90 23.10 17.09
N GLU A 207 -11.65 24.13 16.69
CA GLU A 207 -12.27 25.04 17.64
C GLU A 207 -13.45 25.78 16.98
N ASN A 208 -14.59 25.62 17.65
CA ASN A 208 -15.82 26.42 17.52
C ASN A 208 -16.76 26.14 16.34
N THR A 209 -17.72 25.27 16.53
CA THR A 209 -19.13 25.68 16.61
C THR A 209 -19.95 24.56 17.25
N VAL A 210 -20.27 24.72 18.53
CA VAL A 210 -21.36 24.01 19.22
C VAL A 210 -22.63 24.79 18.95
N GLU A 211 -23.61 24.16 18.34
CA GLU A 211 -25.01 24.09 18.80
C GLU A 211 -25.99 23.72 17.68
N GLN A 212 -26.82 22.74 18.02
CA GLN A 212 -28.16 22.38 17.49
C GLN A 212 -28.16 21.62 16.13
N THR A 213 -28.45 20.34 16.13
CA THR A 213 -29.68 19.65 16.50
C THR A 213 -29.45 18.14 16.56
N ALA A 214 -29.99 17.52 17.57
CA ALA A 214 -29.96 16.09 17.88
C ALA A 214 -30.76 15.27 16.86
N ALA A 215 -30.14 14.23 16.28
CA ALA A 215 -30.74 12.92 16.07
C ALA A 215 -29.57 11.93 15.88
N ALA A 216 -29.36 11.14 16.91
CA ALA A 216 -28.33 10.08 16.95
C ALA A 216 -28.65 9.00 15.92
N THR A 217 -27.76 8.79 14.94
CA THR A 217 -27.67 7.54 14.20
C THR A 217 -26.22 7.07 14.27
N ASN A 218 -26.01 5.95 14.92
CA ASN A 218 -24.71 5.28 15.04
C ASN A 218 -24.13 4.96 13.66
N PRO A 219 -22.81 5.16 13.41
CA PRO A 219 -22.14 4.79 12.14
C PRO A 219 -22.25 3.29 11.83
N LEU A 220 -22.47 2.43 12.82
CA LEU A 220 -22.69 0.99 12.69
C LEU A 220 -24.07 0.64 12.10
N ASP A 221 -25.02 1.56 12.10
CA ASP A 221 -26.39 1.35 11.60
C ASP A 221 -26.51 1.65 10.10
N LEU A 222 -25.62 2.45 9.52
CA LEU A 222 -25.65 2.82 8.10
C LEU A 222 -25.30 1.63 7.17
N GLU A 223 -24.34 0.80 7.53
CA GLU A 223 -24.01 -0.41 6.75
C GLU A 223 -25.12 -1.47 6.85
N GLY A 224 -25.75 -1.60 8.01
CA GLY A 224 -26.91 -2.47 8.20
C GLY A 224 -28.14 -2.00 7.41
N GLN A 225 -28.39 -0.70 7.37
CA GLN A 225 -29.49 -0.09 6.61
C GLN A 225 -29.25 -0.22 5.10
N GLU A 226 -28.01 0.00 4.64
CA GLU A 226 -27.65 -0.15 3.23
C GLU A 226 -27.80 -1.60 2.75
N LYS A 227 -27.32 -2.56 3.54
CA LYS A 227 -27.49 -4.00 3.28
C LYS A 227 -28.95 -4.40 3.23
N SER A 228 -29.76 -3.88 4.15
CA SER A 228 -31.20 -4.12 4.22
C SER A 228 -31.94 -3.53 3.02
N ALA A 229 -31.59 -2.32 2.58
CA ALA A 229 -32.16 -1.70 1.40
C ALA A 229 -31.83 -2.46 0.12
N ILE A 230 -30.61 -2.95 -0.03
CA ILE A 230 -30.19 -3.78 -1.16
C ILE A 230 -30.97 -5.11 -1.19
N MET A 231 -31.12 -5.77 -0.06
CA MET A 231 -31.88 -7.02 0.03
C MET A 231 -33.34 -6.80 -0.35
N GLN A 232 -34.00 -5.76 0.16
CA GLN A 232 -35.37 -5.42 -0.20
C GLN A 232 -35.54 -5.11 -1.69
N ALA A 233 -34.58 -4.40 -2.29
CA ALA A 233 -34.62 -4.10 -3.71
C ALA A 233 -34.47 -5.37 -4.56
N LEU A 234 -33.62 -6.30 -4.17
CA LEU A 234 -33.45 -7.60 -4.84
C LEU A 234 -34.71 -8.46 -4.73
N GLU A 235 -35.33 -8.53 -3.54
CA GLU A 235 -36.58 -9.26 -3.34
C GLU A 235 -37.72 -8.68 -4.19
N LYS A 236 -37.91 -7.36 -4.20
CA LYS A 236 -38.92 -6.66 -5.01
C LYS A 236 -38.75 -6.89 -6.52
N THR A 237 -37.51 -7.03 -6.97
CA THR A 237 -37.18 -7.26 -8.38
C THR A 237 -37.00 -8.72 -8.75
N ARG A 238 -37.37 -9.64 -7.86
CA ARG A 238 -37.20 -11.09 -8.06
C ARG A 238 -35.76 -11.46 -8.42
N TRP A 239 -34.81 -10.87 -7.71
CA TRP A 239 -33.37 -11.08 -7.87
C TRP A 239 -32.80 -10.64 -9.21
N ASN A 240 -33.52 -9.78 -9.94
CA ASN A 240 -33.00 -9.13 -11.14
C ASN A 240 -32.07 -7.97 -10.75
N LYS A 241 -30.76 -8.22 -10.85
CA LYS A 241 -29.72 -7.25 -10.44
C LYS A 241 -29.84 -5.91 -11.19
N THR A 242 -30.19 -5.94 -12.48
CA THR A 242 -30.35 -4.73 -13.31
C THR A 242 -31.54 -3.89 -12.84
N ALA A 243 -32.67 -4.53 -12.57
CA ALA A 243 -33.87 -3.86 -12.09
C ALA A 243 -33.68 -3.34 -10.64
N ALA A 244 -32.98 -4.09 -9.78
CA ALA A 244 -32.66 -3.69 -8.42
C ALA A 244 -31.73 -2.47 -8.37
N ALA A 245 -30.70 -2.44 -9.24
CA ALA A 245 -29.80 -1.29 -9.37
C ALA A 245 -30.59 -0.02 -9.76
N LYS A 246 -31.48 -0.13 -10.75
CA LYS A 246 -32.32 0.99 -11.19
C LYS A 246 -33.30 1.47 -10.09
N LEU A 247 -33.82 0.55 -9.29
CA LEU A 247 -34.72 0.87 -8.17
C LEU A 247 -34.00 1.61 -7.04
N LEU A 248 -32.71 1.34 -6.83
CA LEU A 248 -31.85 1.96 -5.81
C LEU A 248 -31.17 3.25 -6.31
N GLY A 249 -31.38 3.64 -7.59
CA GLY A 249 -30.68 4.77 -8.20
C GLY A 249 -29.18 4.53 -8.39
N HIS A 250 -28.75 3.26 -8.40
CA HIS A 250 -27.36 2.85 -8.57
C HIS A 250 -27.12 2.26 -9.96
N SER A 251 -25.87 2.34 -10.44
CA SER A 251 -25.48 1.54 -11.60
C SER A 251 -25.47 0.04 -11.23
N LEU A 252 -25.66 -0.83 -12.23
CA LEU A 252 -25.58 -2.29 -12.03
C LEU A 252 -24.25 -2.69 -11.38
N ARG A 253 -23.19 -1.98 -11.72
CA ARG A 253 -21.84 -2.12 -11.25
C ARG A 253 -21.68 -1.78 -9.75
N GLN A 254 -22.23 -0.65 -9.33
CA GLN A 254 -22.27 -0.26 -7.91
C GLN A 254 -23.04 -1.27 -7.08
N LEU A 255 -24.12 -1.84 -7.62
CA LEU A 255 -24.87 -2.89 -6.92
C LEU A 255 -24.06 -4.17 -6.80
N ARG A 256 -23.37 -4.63 -7.86
CA ARG A 256 -22.50 -5.83 -7.81
C ARG A 256 -21.39 -5.69 -6.79
N TYR A 257 -20.68 -4.55 -6.78
CA TYR A 257 -19.65 -4.27 -5.78
C TYR A 257 -20.17 -4.39 -4.34
N ARG A 258 -21.35 -3.81 -4.08
CA ARG A 258 -21.98 -3.87 -2.75
C ARG A 258 -22.44 -5.28 -2.39
N LEU A 259 -22.96 -6.04 -3.34
CA LEU A 259 -23.32 -7.44 -3.15
C LEU A 259 -22.10 -8.28 -2.76
N HIS A 260 -20.97 -8.06 -3.42
CA HIS A 260 -19.70 -8.70 -3.09
C HIS A 260 -19.17 -8.25 -1.73
N LYS A 261 -19.15 -6.94 -1.45
CA LYS A 261 -18.74 -6.36 -0.15
C LYS A 261 -19.53 -6.93 1.03
N PHE A 262 -20.84 -7.14 0.85
CA PHE A 262 -21.72 -7.67 1.89
C PHE A 262 -21.86 -9.21 1.87
N GLY A 263 -21.14 -9.91 1.00
CA GLY A 263 -21.14 -11.37 0.91
C GLY A 263 -22.47 -11.98 0.43
N ILE A 264 -23.33 -11.18 -0.21
CA ILE A 264 -24.67 -11.60 -0.61
C ILE A 264 -24.62 -12.53 -1.86
N GLU A 265 -23.54 -12.52 -2.64
CA GLU A 265 -23.39 -13.37 -3.84
C GLU A 265 -23.25 -14.86 -3.52
N TYR A 266 -22.66 -15.23 -2.39
CA TYR A 266 -22.55 -16.63 -1.94
C TYR A 266 -23.92 -17.25 -1.60
N PHE A 267 -24.88 -16.44 -1.21
CA PHE A 267 -26.26 -16.91 -0.92
C PHE A 267 -27.04 -17.29 -2.19
N LEU A 268 -26.71 -16.66 -3.31
CA LEU A 268 -27.40 -16.88 -4.61
C LEU A 268 -26.98 -18.18 -5.31
N SER A 269 -25.74 -18.62 -5.13
CA SER A 269 -25.29 -19.92 -5.69
C SER A 269 -25.92 -21.12 -4.98
N HIS A 270 -26.24 -20.99 -3.69
CA HIS A 270 -26.91 -22.05 -2.92
C HIS A 270 -28.42 -22.14 -3.17
N LEU A 271 -29.10 -21.03 -3.45
CA LEU A 271 -30.54 -21.02 -3.78
C LEU A 271 -30.85 -21.55 -5.18
N ARG A 272 -29.92 -21.53 -6.12
CA ARG A 272 -30.10 -22.19 -7.44
C ARG A 272 -29.98 -23.70 -7.40
N VAL A 273 -29.32 -24.29 -6.41
CA VAL A 273 -29.13 -25.74 -6.27
C VAL A 273 -30.34 -26.40 -5.58
N THR A 274 -31.11 -25.65 -4.78
CA THR A 274 -32.27 -26.20 -4.05
C THR A 274 -33.60 -26.15 -4.81
N ASN A 275 -33.66 -25.41 -5.94
CA ASN A 275 -34.91 -25.35 -6.76
C ASN A 275 -34.94 -26.29 -7.97
N ALA A 276 -33.99 -27.24 -8.06
CA ALA A 276 -33.95 -28.27 -9.13
C ALA A 276 -34.43 -29.66 -8.68
N ALA A 277 -35.06 -29.77 -7.51
CA ALA A 277 -35.62 -31.06 -7.05
C ALA A 277 -37.01 -30.84 -6.46
N CYS A 278 -38.02 -30.79 -7.30
CA CYS A 278 -39.38 -31.14 -6.92
C CYS A 278 -39.80 -32.32 -7.79
N PRO A 279 -39.83 -33.56 -7.27
CA PRO A 279 -40.47 -34.66 -7.99
C PRO A 279 -41.98 -34.58 -7.77
N THR A 280 -42.70 -34.53 -8.87
CA THR A 280 -44.10 -34.89 -9.00
C THR A 280 -44.38 -36.23 -8.27
N PHE A 281 -45.29 -36.23 -7.32
CA PHE A 281 -46.07 -37.44 -6.95
C PHE A 281 -47.55 -37.11 -6.98
N LEU A 282 -48.23 -37.92 -7.72
CA LEU A 282 -49.63 -38.26 -7.85
C LEU A 282 -50.59 -37.69 -6.80
#